data_0170d91a5f3a98c4afd6f4cc1e7705f0
#
_entry.id   0170d91a5f3a98c4afd6f4cc1e7705f0
#
_cell.length_a   1.000
_cell.length_b   1.000
_cell.length_c   1.000
_cell.angle_alpha   90.00
_cell.angle_beta   90.00
_cell.angle_gamma   90.00
#
_symmetry.space_group_name_H-M   'P 1'
#
loop_
_entity.id
_entity.type
_entity.pdbx_description
1 polymer ?
#
loop_
_entity_poly.entity_id
_entity_poly.type
_entity_poly.pdbx_seq_one_letter_code
_entity_poly.pdbx_strand_id
1 'polypeptide(L)'
;MSSTRSSRPSGSPLPKPIRSVMHPDASRKARDKDKYPDGMHPGLIRGISVEEQRYEFGVDKVVFGVAAALIVGFIAWGVYSPESVSETAGEAFAWGMEHAGWLFNIVMFVCVLLVAVIALSRMGQIRLGKDDEEPEFGRFSWVAMMFAAGIGVGIFFFGPSEPLQYFLDPPPLTNEAGTETAMHQALAQSNFHWGLNPWAIYSLVGAAIAYSTYRRGRPLLMSSLFAPLMGESKNDTILSRTIDIMAVAATLFGTAASLGIAALQIGEGLGIVTDLEVGNPILLTIIGALTLGFVISAVSGVSKGIRILSNTNITLTFASMLFIFITGPTLLLINLVPSGTLYYFHEFFNMASRSLSWGEETLAFQSEWTAFYWAWWISWAPFVGTFLAKISRGRTLREFILMTVAVPTAILILAFSIFGGTAISFSREGVPGFDGESTPEQVLFSLFDALPLSNFTPYLLIAILAVFFITTADSASVVMGTMSSKGDPESNRMVSIFWGLCMMGVAVVMLLAGGEDALSGLQSLTVLIALPFSLVVLGLLFSFVRDLTTDPHTIRDRYAESALQYAVWHGLEDYGDNFELVIKESRYGDGAGKDFDLSLIHI
;
A
#
# COMPACT_ATOMS: atom_id res chain seq x y z
N MET A 1 55.49 -77.00 -12.54
CA MET A 1 55.09 -77.52 -13.85
C MET A 1 53.70 -76.98 -14.13
N SER A 2 53.51 -76.49 -15.35
CA SER A 2 52.27 -76.10 -15.98
C SER A 2 51.73 -74.69 -15.60
N SER A 3 52.09 -73.76 -16.43
CA SER A 3 51.57 -72.40 -16.60
C SER A 3 50.24 -72.44 -17.35
N THR A 4 49.24 -71.76 -16.81
CA THR A 4 48.06 -71.38 -17.59
C THR A 4 48.00 -69.86 -17.76
N ARG A 5 48.26 -69.39 -18.93
CA ARG A 5 48.03 -68.03 -19.40
C ARG A 5 46.50 -67.78 -19.47
N SER A 6 46.01 -66.80 -18.74
CA SER A 6 44.67 -66.25 -18.94
C SER A 6 44.74 -65.14 -19.99
N SER A 7 43.99 -65.28 -21.04
CA SER A 7 43.77 -64.33 -22.12
C SER A 7 42.94 -63.12 -21.58
N ARG A 8 43.51 -61.92 -21.77
CA ARG A 8 42.72 -60.65 -21.61
C ARG A 8 41.72 -60.53 -22.77
N PRO A 9 40.45 -60.11 -22.50
CA PRO A 9 39.59 -59.73 -23.58
C PRO A 9 39.98 -58.33 -24.09
N SER A 10 39.94 -58.17 -25.41
CA SER A 10 40.23 -56.99 -26.21
C SER A 10 39.32 -55.82 -25.73
N GLY A 11 39.95 -54.71 -25.39
CA GLY A 11 39.26 -53.49 -25.03
C GLY A 11 38.38 -52.96 -26.16
N SER A 12 37.14 -52.72 -25.86
CA SER A 12 36.28 -51.87 -26.66
C SER A 12 36.82 -50.41 -26.63
N PRO A 13 36.76 -49.65 -27.71
CA PRO A 13 37.23 -48.27 -27.72
C PRO A 13 36.40 -47.42 -26.80
N LEU A 14 37.06 -46.69 -25.91
CA LEU A 14 36.46 -45.66 -25.08
C LEU A 14 35.65 -44.70 -25.95
N PRO A 15 34.42 -44.34 -25.56
CA PRO A 15 33.65 -43.36 -26.29
C PRO A 15 34.37 -42.00 -26.26
N LYS A 16 34.40 -41.32 -27.40
CA LYS A 16 35.05 -40.01 -27.58
C LYS A 16 34.50 -39.05 -26.53
N PRO A 17 35.35 -38.22 -25.92
CA PRO A 17 34.90 -37.29 -24.90
C PRO A 17 33.81 -36.36 -25.46
N ILE A 18 32.73 -36.19 -24.70
CA ILE A 18 31.58 -35.33 -24.97
C ILE A 18 32.03 -33.85 -24.96
N ARG A 19 32.89 -33.47 -25.94
CA ARG A 19 33.28 -32.07 -26.13
C ARG A 19 32.33 -31.28 -27.03
N SER A 20 31.44 -31.94 -27.76
CA SER A 20 30.55 -31.27 -28.73
C SER A 20 29.19 -30.86 -28.20
N VAL A 21 28.78 -31.32 -27.00
CA VAL A 21 27.44 -31.05 -26.46
C VAL A 21 27.45 -29.84 -25.53
N MET A 22 28.61 -29.36 -25.06
CA MET A 22 28.71 -28.20 -24.15
C MET A 22 29.09 -26.88 -24.83
N HIS A 23 29.12 -26.80 -26.15
CA HIS A 23 29.23 -25.52 -26.82
C HIS A 23 27.82 -25.10 -27.29
N PRO A 24 27.13 -24.21 -26.58
CA PRO A 24 25.93 -23.61 -27.13
C PRO A 24 26.32 -22.92 -28.44
N ASP A 25 25.51 -23.18 -29.47
CA ASP A 25 25.61 -22.55 -30.78
C ASP A 25 25.83 -21.04 -30.65
N ALA A 26 26.66 -20.42 -31.45
CA ALA A 26 26.98 -19.00 -31.39
C ALA A 26 25.69 -18.12 -31.45
N SER A 27 24.66 -18.63 -32.13
CA SER A 27 23.32 -18.01 -32.16
C SER A 27 22.58 -18.06 -30.81
N ARG A 28 22.85 -19.09 -29.98
CA ARG A 28 22.35 -19.16 -28.59
C ARG A 28 23.13 -18.23 -27.67
N LYS A 29 24.43 -18.11 -27.81
CA LYS A 29 25.27 -17.16 -27.04
C LYS A 29 24.86 -15.70 -27.29
N ALA A 30 24.48 -15.36 -28.53
CA ALA A 30 23.98 -14.02 -28.83
C ALA A 30 22.61 -13.76 -28.18
N ARG A 31 21.66 -14.73 -28.19
CA ARG A 31 20.36 -14.62 -27.51
C ARG A 31 20.45 -14.59 -25.98
N ASP A 32 21.44 -15.25 -25.38
CA ASP A 32 21.63 -15.25 -23.93
C ASP A 32 22.31 -13.95 -23.45
N LYS A 33 23.08 -13.26 -24.27
CA LYS A 33 23.62 -11.92 -23.95
C LYS A 33 22.54 -10.86 -23.75
N ASP A 34 21.45 -10.94 -24.53
CA ASP A 34 20.30 -10.03 -24.38
C ASP A 34 19.40 -10.41 -23.19
N LYS A 35 19.58 -11.59 -22.62
CA LYS A 35 18.74 -12.14 -21.56
C LYS A 35 19.24 -11.83 -20.15
N TYR A 36 20.52 -11.56 -20.00
CA TYR A 36 21.16 -11.29 -18.73
C TYR A 36 21.82 -9.91 -18.76
N PRO A 37 21.59 -9.06 -17.74
CA PRO A 37 22.39 -7.86 -17.55
C PRO A 37 23.87 -8.26 -17.59
N ASP A 38 24.68 -7.56 -18.36
CA ASP A 38 26.12 -7.78 -18.54
C ASP A 38 26.54 -9.12 -19.20
N GLY A 39 25.61 -9.89 -19.74
CA GLY A 39 25.90 -11.14 -20.45
C GLY A 39 26.43 -12.27 -19.56
N MET A 40 26.41 -12.12 -18.26
CA MET A 40 26.87 -13.12 -17.29
C MET A 40 25.76 -14.07 -16.87
N HIS A 41 26.11 -15.39 -16.83
CA HIS A 41 25.17 -16.40 -16.36
C HIS A 41 24.87 -16.19 -14.85
N PRO A 42 23.60 -16.18 -14.41
CA PRO A 42 23.24 -15.88 -13.01
C PRO A 42 23.83 -16.81 -11.97
N GLY A 43 24.11 -18.06 -12.32
CA GLY A 43 24.80 -19.00 -11.45
C GLY A 43 26.25 -18.62 -11.11
N LEU A 44 26.81 -17.67 -11.85
CA LEU A 44 28.15 -17.12 -11.62
C LEU A 44 28.14 -15.84 -10.80
N ILE A 45 26.96 -15.26 -10.56
CA ILE A 45 26.81 -14.05 -9.78
C ILE A 45 26.59 -14.44 -8.31
N ARG A 46 27.52 -14.11 -7.47
CA ARG A 46 27.39 -14.20 -6.00
C ARG A 46 26.61 -13.00 -5.53
N GLY A 47 25.35 -13.15 -5.16
CA GLY A 47 24.53 -12.10 -4.56
C GLY A 47 24.53 -10.74 -5.31
N ILE A 48 23.52 -9.93 -5.12
CA ILE A 48 23.58 -8.53 -5.56
C ILE A 48 24.37 -7.77 -4.51
N SER A 49 25.60 -7.33 -4.83
CA SER A 49 26.17 -6.20 -4.13
C SER A 49 25.51 -4.96 -4.75
N VAL A 50 24.58 -4.37 -4.04
CA VAL A 50 24.13 -3.02 -4.35
C VAL A 50 25.34 -2.13 -4.05
N GLU A 51 26.08 -1.72 -5.06
CA GLU A 51 27.00 -0.61 -4.91
C GLU A 51 26.14 0.59 -4.50
N GLU A 52 26.57 1.30 -3.46
CA GLU A 52 25.96 2.57 -3.09
C GLU A 52 26.10 3.51 -4.28
N GLN A 53 25.08 3.58 -5.12
CA GLN A 53 25.03 4.55 -6.19
C GLN A 53 24.98 5.93 -5.51
N ARG A 54 25.99 6.74 -5.74
CA ARG A 54 26.03 8.11 -5.26
C ARG A 54 25.12 8.94 -6.14
N TYR A 55 23.88 9.17 -5.68
CA TYR A 55 22.95 10.11 -6.32
C TYR A 55 23.26 11.54 -5.83
N GLU A 56 23.27 12.48 -6.75
CA GLU A 56 23.23 13.91 -6.40
C GLU A 56 21.78 14.26 -6.05
N PHE A 57 21.48 14.23 -4.77
CA PHE A 57 20.20 14.66 -4.25
C PHE A 57 20.05 16.18 -4.33
N GLY A 58 18.81 16.64 -4.37
CA GLY A 58 18.46 18.06 -4.42
C GLY A 58 17.07 18.23 -5.04
N VAL A 59 16.48 19.41 -4.85
CA VAL A 59 15.15 19.71 -5.37
C VAL A 59 15.13 19.57 -6.89
N ASP A 60 14.26 18.71 -7.43
CA ASP A 60 13.97 18.68 -8.86
C ASP A 60 13.13 19.90 -9.24
N LYS A 61 13.77 20.88 -9.91
CA LYS A 61 13.12 22.16 -10.25
C LYS A 61 11.88 21.98 -11.14
N VAL A 62 11.84 20.93 -11.96
CA VAL A 62 10.71 20.68 -12.86
C VAL A 62 9.58 20.02 -12.09
N VAL A 63 9.85 18.92 -11.39
CA VAL A 63 8.83 18.20 -10.60
C VAL A 63 8.25 19.12 -9.54
N PHE A 64 9.10 19.76 -8.74
CA PHE A 64 8.67 20.69 -7.70
C PHE A 64 7.92 21.89 -8.28
N GLY A 65 8.48 22.55 -9.31
CA GLY A 65 7.91 23.78 -9.87
C GLY A 65 6.58 23.56 -10.55
N VAL A 66 6.44 22.48 -11.34
CA VAL A 66 5.18 22.16 -12.04
C VAL A 66 4.12 21.69 -11.04
N ALA A 67 4.44 20.78 -10.13
CA ALA A 67 3.50 20.33 -9.12
C ALA A 67 3.05 21.49 -8.22
N ALA A 68 3.98 22.34 -7.75
CA ALA A 68 3.66 23.52 -6.95
C ALA A 68 2.75 24.51 -7.71
N ALA A 69 3.04 24.79 -8.99
CA ALA A 69 2.22 25.69 -9.78
C ALA A 69 0.78 25.16 -9.97
N LEU A 70 0.63 23.86 -10.24
CA LEU A 70 -0.68 23.22 -10.38
C LEU A 70 -1.47 23.26 -9.07
N ILE A 71 -0.83 22.89 -7.95
CA ILE A 71 -1.49 22.81 -6.64
C ILE A 71 -1.83 24.19 -6.09
N VAL A 72 -0.90 25.15 -6.14
CA VAL A 72 -1.14 26.53 -5.70
C VAL A 72 -2.20 27.19 -6.60
N GLY A 73 -2.16 26.94 -7.91
CA GLY A 73 -3.20 27.38 -8.84
C GLY A 73 -4.58 26.82 -8.50
N PHE A 74 -4.67 25.54 -8.17
CA PHE A 74 -5.90 24.89 -7.69
C PHE A 74 -6.40 25.51 -6.37
N ILE A 75 -5.51 25.72 -5.39
CA ILE A 75 -5.86 26.36 -4.12
C ILE A 75 -6.38 27.79 -4.38
N ALA A 76 -5.68 28.57 -5.21
CA ALA A 76 -6.11 29.93 -5.54
C ALA A 76 -7.49 29.94 -6.22
N TRP A 77 -7.75 29.02 -7.16
CA TRP A 77 -9.05 28.87 -7.82
C TRP A 77 -10.14 28.50 -6.79
N GLY A 78 -9.89 27.52 -5.94
CA GLY A 78 -10.88 27.06 -4.95
C GLY A 78 -11.19 28.08 -3.85
N VAL A 79 -10.21 28.87 -3.41
CA VAL A 79 -10.44 29.96 -2.44
C VAL A 79 -11.19 31.13 -3.10
N TYR A 80 -10.89 31.43 -4.38
CA TYR A 80 -11.55 32.53 -5.08
C TYR A 80 -12.99 32.18 -5.51
N SER A 81 -13.23 30.96 -5.97
CA SER A 81 -14.53 30.50 -6.47
C SER A 81 -14.80 29.03 -6.13
N PRO A 82 -15.16 28.73 -4.85
CA PRO A 82 -15.43 27.35 -4.42
C PRO A 82 -16.57 26.69 -5.22
N GLU A 83 -17.61 27.46 -5.56
CA GLU A 83 -18.75 26.99 -6.35
C GLU A 83 -18.32 26.50 -7.74
N SER A 84 -17.44 27.26 -8.42
CA SER A 84 -16.90 26.84 -9.72
C SER A 84 -16.06 25.57 -9.64
N VAL A 85 -15.31 25.35 -8.53
CA VAL A 85 -14.60 24.09 -8.28
C VAL A 85 -15.58 22.97 -8.06
N SER A 86 -16.62 23.19 -7.25
CA SER A 86 -17.67 22.20 -6.96
C SER A 86 -18.38 21.73 -8.23
N GLU A 87 -18.85 22.68 -9.05
CA GLU A 87 -19.54 22.40 -10.30
C GLU A 87 -18.63 21.62 -11.27
N THR A 88 -17.42 22.13 -11.52
CA THR A 88 -16.46 21.48 -12.42
C THR A 88 -16.03 20.09 -11.91
N ALA A 89 -15.83 19.95 -10.59
CA ALA A 89 -15.48 18.67 -9.98
C ALA A 89 -16.64 17.68 -10.07
N GLY A 90 -17.87 18.12 -9.83
CA GLY A 90 -19.08 17.29 -9.93
C GLY A 90 -19.29 16.75 -11.36
N GLU A 91 -19.19 17.62 -12.37
CA GLU A 91 -19.30 17.21 -13.78
C GLU A 91 -18.19 16.24 -14.19
N ALA A 92 -16.94 16.55 -13.81
CA ALA A 92 -15.79 15.71 -14.13
C ALA A 92 -15.85 14.36 -13.37
N PHE A 93 -16.34 14.36 -12.13
CA PHE A 93 -16.59 13.13 -11.35
C PHE A 93 -17.63 12.24 -12.02
N ALA A 94 -18.78 12.79 -12.38
CA ALA A 94 -19.86 12.05 -13.04
C ALA A 94 -19.36 11.43 -14.36
N TRP A 95 -18.68 12.23 -15.19
CA TRP A 95 -18.08 11.74 -16.44
C TRP A 95 -17.02 10.65 -16.18
N GLY A 96 -16.15 10.87 -15.20
CA GLY A 96 -15.09 9.93 -14.82
C GLY A 96 -15.63 8.58 -14.35
N MET A 97 -16.67 8.60 -13.52
CA MET A 97 -17.30 7.38 -13.00
C MET A 97 -18.03 6.61 -14.11
N GLU A 98 -18.77 7.30 -14.97
CA GLU A 98 -19.48 6.68 -16.09
C GLU A 98 -18.51 6.00 -17.09
N HIS A 99 -17.41 6.67 -17.44
CA HIS A 99 -16.53 6.21 -18.53
C HIS A 99 -15.30 5.43 -18.04
N ALA A 100 -14.80 5.67 -16.85
CA ALA A 100 -13.55 5.11 -16.35
C ALA A 100 -13.60 4.55 -14.93
N GLY A 101 -14.74 4.59 -14.23
CA GLY A 101 -14.89 4.04 -12.87
C GLY A 101 -14.55 2.55 -12.76
N TRP A 102 -14.72 1.79 -13.85
CA TRP A 102 -14.31 0.39 -13.95
C TRP A 102 -12.81 0.17 -13.69
N LEU A 103 -11.97 1.19 -13.94
CA LEU A 103 -10.53 1.11 -13.77
C LEU A 103 -10.14 0.88 -12.31
N PHE A 104 -10.84 1.49 -11.37
CA PHE A 104 -10.61 1.29 -9.93
C PHE A 104 -10.78 -0.18 -9.53
N ASN A 105 -11.86 -0.82 -9.98
CA ASN A 105 -12.14 -2.23 -9.69
C ASN A 105 -11.06 -3.14 -10.29
N ILE A 106 -10.62 -2.87 -11.52
CA ILE A 106 -9.53 -3.64 -12.16
C ILE A 106 -8.22 -3.48 -11.37
N VAL A 107 -7.84 -2.27 -10.97
CA VAL A 107 -6.62 -2.04 -10.18
C VAL A 107 -6.65 -2.86 -8.91
N MET A 108 -7.74 -2.78 -8.15
CA MET A 108 -7.85 -3.49 -6.87
C MET A 108 -7.87 -5.02 -7.06
N PHE A 109 -8.60 -5.52 -8.05
CA PHE A 109 -8.61 -6.94 -8.38
C PHE A 109 -7.21 -7.45 -8.76
N VAL A 110 -6.49 -6.72 -9.61
CA VAL A 110 -5.12 -7.07 -10.01
C VAL A 110 -4.18 -7.03 -8.80
N CYS A 111 -4.34 -6.06 -7.89
CA CYS A 111 -3.55 -6.00 -6.67
C CYS A 111 -3.75 -7.23 -5.78
N VAL A 112 -5.00 -7.61 -5.50
CA VAL A 112 -5.32 -8.79 -4.68
C VAL A 112 -4.77 -10.07 -5.32
N LEU A 113 -4.94 -10.22 -6.64
CA LEU A 113 -4.41 -11.37 -7.38
C LEU A 113 -2.88 -11.44 -7.30
N LEU A 114 -2.18 -10.33 -7.56
CA LEU A 114 -0.71 -10.29 -7.56
C LEU A 114 -0.12 -10.51 -6.17
N VAL A 115 -0.74 -10.02 -5.12
CA VAL A 115 -0.37 -10.33 -3.72
C VAL A 115 -0.33 -11.83 -3.50
N ALA A 116 -1.41 -12.54 -3.90
CA ALA A 116 -1.49 -13.99 -3.77
C ALA A 116 -0.43 -14.69 -4.63
N VAL A 117 -0.29 -14.30 -5.90
CA VAL A 117 0.68 -14.88 -6.83
C VAL A 117 2.12 -14.72 -6.33
N ILE A 118 2.52 -13.51 -5.91
CA ILE A 118 3.89 -13.27 -5.44
C ILE A 118 4.15 -14.00 -4.13
N ALA A 119 3.23 -13.94 -3.16
CA ALA A 119 3.39 -14.57 -1.87
C ALA A 119 3.49 -16.11 -1.96
N LEU A 120 2.73 -16.73 -2.86
CA LEU A 120 2.70 -18.20 -3.02
C LEU A 120 3.80 -18.71 -3.98
N SER A 121 4.33 -17.86 -4.86
CA SER A 121 5.38 -18.23 -5.81
C SER A 121 6.77 -18.23 -5.19
N ARG A 122 7.77 -18.70 -5.96
CA ARG A 122 9.19 -18.63 -5.60
C ARG A 122 9.70 -17.18 -5.50
N MET A 123 9.07 -16.22 -6.20
CA MET A 123 9.39 -14.79 -6.10
C MET A 123 9.23 -14.26 -4.67
N GLY A 124 8.35 -14.87 -3.86
CA GLY A 124 8.18 -14.55 -2.45
C GLY A 124 9.44 -14.76 -1.59
N GLN A 125 10.43 -15.50 -2.07
CA GLN A 125 11.70 -15.74 -1.34
C GLN A 125 12.73 -14.62 -1.56
N ILE A 126 12.53 -13.76 -2.57
CA ILE A 126 13.42 -12.64 -2.87
C ILE A 126 13.46 -11.71 -1.66
N ARG A 127 14.66 -11.30 -1.23
CA ARG A 127 14.85 -10.34 -0.14
C ARG A 127 14.76 -8.90 -0.63
N LEU A 128 14.19 -8.06 0.20
CA LEU A 128 14.16 -6.61 0.02
C LEU A 128 15.50 -6.02 0.50
N GLY A 129 16.55 -6.28 -0.27
CA GLY A 129 17.93 -5.95 0.04
C GLY A 129 18.90 -6.96 -0.55
N LYS A 130 20.09 -7.11 0.03
CA LYS A 130 21.07 -8.13 -0.33
C LYS A 130 20.58 -9.53 0.05
N ASP A 131 21.09 -10.57 -0.60
CA ASP A 131 20.65 -11.95 -0.35
C ASP A 131 20.91 -12.43 1.09
N ASP A 132 21.95 -11.90 1.74
CA ASP A 132 22.39 -12.19 3.11
C ASP A 132 21.98 -11.10 4.13
N GLU A 133 21.25 -10.07 3.70
CA GLU A 133 20.89 -8.96 4.57
C GLU A 133 19.86 -9.37 5.61
N GLU A 134 20.17 -9.11 6.89
CA GLU A 134 19.25 -9.36 7.99
C GLU A 134 18.23 -8.21 8.12
N PRO A 135 17.00 -8.50 8.61
CA PRO A 135 16.00 -7.47 8.87
C PRO A 135 16.48 -6.43 9.88
N GLU A 136 16.32 -5.16 9.56
CA GLU A 136 16.71 -4.04 10.42
C GLU A 136 15.95 -4.01 11.75
N PHE A 137 14.67 -4.38 11.73
CA PHE A 137 13.79 -4.39 12.90
C PHE A 137 13.39 -5.81 13.29
N GLY A 138 13.30 -6.08 14.60
CA GLY A 138 12.72 -7.32 15.11
C GLY A 138 11.24 -7.45 14.71
N ARG A 139 10.72 -8.69 14.60
CA ARG A 139 9.35 -8.96 14.12
C ARG A 139 8.28 -8.17 14.87
N PHE A 140 8.36 -8.14 16.20
CA PHE A 140 7.36 -7.44 17.03
C PHE A 140 7.34 -5.93 16.75
N SER A 141 8.51 -5.27 16.74
CA SER A 141 8.60 -3.84 16.46
C SER A 141 8.13 -3.51 15.04
N TRP A 142 8.47 -4.37 14.08
CA TRP A 142 8.06 -4.22 12.70
C TRP A 142 6.53 -4.31 12.53
N VAL A 143 5.89 -5.31 13.15
CA VAL A 143 4.43 -5.47 13.17
C VAL A 143 3.75 -4.28 13.85
N ALA A 144 4.30 -3.80 14.96
CA ALA A 144 3.78 -2.61 15.64
C ALA A 144 3.87 -1.34 14.77
N MET A 145 4.95 -1.18 14.01
CA MET A 145 5.08 -0.06 13.07
C MET A 145 4.12 -0.17 11.88
N MET A 146 3.90 -1.38 11.34
CA MET A 146 2.88 -1.60 10.30
C MET A 146 1.48 -1.24 10.79
N PHE A 147 1.17 -1.63 12.02
CA PHE A 147 -0.08 -1.30 12.66
C PHE A 147 -0.26 0.23 12.77
N ALA A 148 0.79 0.93 13.21
CA ALA A 148 0.76 2.39 13.33
C ALA A 148 0.46 3.11 12.01
N ALA A 149 0.89 2.52 10.88
CA ALA A 149 0.63 3.07 9.55
C ALA A 149 -0.82 2.86 9.06
N GLY A 150 -1.50 1.83 9.59
CA GLY A 150 -2.85 1.46 9.16
C GLY A 150 -3.97 2.09 9.93
N ILE A 151 -3.68 2.66 11.10
CA ILE A 151 -4.66 3.33 11.95
C ILE A 151 -4.54 4.82 11.73
N GLY A 152 -5.58 5.38 11.17
CA GLY A 152 -5.74 6.82 10.98
C GLY A 152 -7.08 7.32 11.50
N VAL A 153 -7.38 8.57 11.24
CA VAL A 153 -8.65 9.21 11.57
C VAL A 153 -9.86 8.47 10.99
N GLY A 154 -9.68 7.83 9.83
CA GLY A 154 -10.77 7.11 9.14
C GLY A 154 -11.43 6.00 9.96
N ILE A 155 -10.70 5.32 10.85
CA ILE A 155 -11.30 4.32 11.74
C ILE A 155 -12.31 4.93 12.70
N PHE A 156 -12.04 6.13 13.22
CA PHE A 156 -12.98 6.82 14.10
C PHE A 156 -14.17 7.37 13.34
N PHE A 157 -13.96 7.81 12.10
CA PHE A 157 -15.02 8.35 11.26
C PHE A 157 -15.93 7.24 10.72
N PHE A 158 -15.36 6.28 9.99
CA PHE A 158 -16.10 5.23 9.29
C PHE A 158 -16.36 3.98 10.14
N GLY A 159 -15.61 3.77 11.22
CA GLY A 159 -15.75 2.58 12.07
C GLY A 159 -17.15 2.36 12.61
N PRO A 160 -17.77 3.35 13.25
CA PRO A 160 -19.16 3.23 13.68
C PRO A 160 -20.17 3.56 12.57
N SER A 161 -19.89 4.55 11.69
CA SER A 161 -20.88 5.10 10.76
C SER A 161 -21.11 4.21 9.54
N GLU A 162 -20.07 3.67 8.92
CA GLU A 162 -20.20 2.89 7.69
C GLU A 162 -20.96 1.57 7.89
N PRO A 163 -20.65 0.72 8.90
CA PRO A 163 -21.46 -0.46 9.17
C PRO A 163 -22.91 -0.13 9.56
N LEU A 164 -23.14 0.96 10.29
CA LEU A 164 -24.48 1.41 10.62
C LEU A 164 -25.26 1.78 9.35
N GLN A 165 -24.64 2.56 8.46
CA GLN A 165 -25.26 2.94 7.19
C GLN A 165 -25.65 1.71 6.36
N TYR A 166 -24.74 0.73 6.19
CA TYR A 166 -25.04 -0.48 5.45
C TYR A 166 -26.01 -1.44 6.16
N PHE A 167 -26.21 -1.30 7.46
CA PHE A 167 -27.24 -2.02 8.18
C PHE A 167 -28.62 -1.43 7.94
N LEU A 168 -28.71 -0.09 7.89
CA LEU A 168 -29.96 0.66 7.66
C LEU A 168 -30.33 0.75 6.17
N ASP A 169 -29.32 0.85 5.31
CA ASP A 169 -29.45 0.89 3.85
C ASP A 169 -28.43 -0.06 3.20
N PRO A 170 -28.76 -1.37 3.10
CA PRO A 170 -27.84 -2.39 2.61
C PRO A 170 -27.43 -2.17 1.15
N PRO A 171 -26.19 -2.57 0.79
CA PRO A 171 -25.76 -2.53 -0.60
C PRO A 171 -26.76 -3.22 -1.54
N PRO A 172 -26.96 -2.69 -2.76
CA PRO A 172 -27.96 -3.21 -3.70
C PRO A 172 -27.82 -4.71 -3.94
N LEU A 173 -28.96 -5.39 -4.10
CA LEU A 173 -29.06 -6.83 -4.39
C LEU A 173 -28.45 -7.72 -3.29
N THR A 174 -28.49 -7.28 -2.02
CA THR A 174 -28.01 -8.08 -0.88
C THR A 174 -29.16 -8.51 0.04
N ASN A 175 -29.36 -7.85 1.15
CA ASN A 175 -30.25 -8.24 2.24
C ASN A 175 -31.30 -7.14 2.51
N GLU A 176 -32.39 -7.49 3.18
CA GLU A 176 -33.33 -6.51 3.71
C GLU A 176 -32.72 -5.76 4.90
N ALA A 177 -32.98 -4.45 4.98
CA ALA A 177 -32.50 -3.57 6.05
C ALA A 177 -32.92 -4.06 7.44
N GLY A 178 -32.07 -3.84 8.43
CA GLY A 178 -32.37 -4.14 9.84
C GLY A 178 -32.35 -5.61 10.22
N THR A 179 -32.04 -6.54 9.29
CA THR A 179 -32.00 -7.99 9.55
C THR A 179 -30.65 -8.45 10.14
N GLU A 180 -30.62 -9.65 10.74
CA GLU A 180 -29.37 -10.25 11.21
C GLU A 180 -28.36 -10.47 10.07
N THR A 181 -28.84 -10.82 8.89
CA THR A 181 -27.99 -10.96 7.70
C THR A 181 -27.45 -9.61 7.22
N ALA A 182 -28.25 -8.55 7.30
CA ALA A 182 -27.80 -7.18 7.00
C ALA A 182 -26.68 -6.73 7.94
N MET A 183 -26.71 -7.09 9.22
CA MET A 183 -25.63 -6.79 10.17
C MET A 183 -24.31 -7.46 9.75
N HIS A 184 -24.34 -8.73 9.36
CA HIS A 184 -23.12 -9.41 8.88
C HIS A 184 -22.66 -8.87 7.54
N GLN A 185 -23.60 -8.55 6.63
CA GLN A 185 -23.28 -7.95 5.32
C GLN A 185 -22.68 -6.56 5.47
N ALA A 186 -23.20 -5.74 6.38
CA ALA A 186 -22.67 -4.40 6.68
C ALA A 186 -21.20 -4.45 7.12
N LEU A 187 -20.89 -5.31 8.09
CA LEU A 187 -19.51 -5.52 8.53
C LEU A 187 -18.61 -6.10 7.43
N ALA A 188 -19.13 -7.02 6.62
CA ALA A 188 -18.38 -7.58 5.51
C ALA A 188 -18.08 -6.52 4.44
N GLN A 189 -19.04 -5.66 4.11
CA GLN A 189 -18.87 -4.58 3.14
C GLN A 189 -17.85 -3.55 3.63
N SER A 190 -17.91 -3.13 4.89
CA SER A 190 -16.91 -2.24 5.48
C SER A 190 -15.53 -2.88 5.50
N ASN A 191 -15.43 -4.17 5.87
CA ASN A 191 -14.17 -4.89 5.80
C ASN A 191 -13.66 -5.11 4.37
N PHE A 192 -14.56 -5.17 3.37
CA PHE A 192 -14.18 -5.20 1.96
C PHE A 192 -13.49 -3.89 1.53
N HIS A 193 -13.99 -2.76 1.97
CA HIS A 193 -13.40 -1.44 1.70
C HIS A 193 -12.09 -1.20 2.44
N TRP A 194 -11.96 -1.66 3.69
CA TRP A 194 -10.85 -1.30 4.58
C TRP A 194 -9.82 -2.41 4.80
N GLY A 195 -10.20 -3.67 4.60
CA GLY A 195 -9.38 -4.83 4.91
C GLY A 195 -8.39 -5.18 3.80
N LEU A 196 -8.59 -6.35 3.18
CA LEU A 196 -7.63 -6.95 2.25
C LEU A 196 -7.29 -6.05 1.05
N ASN A 197 -8.26 -5.34 0.49
CA ASN A 197 -8.07 -4.53 -0.72
C ASN A 197 -7.04 -3.40 -0.56
N PRO A 198 -7.18 -2.43 0.38
CA PRO A 198 -6.19 -1.38 0.56
C PRO A 198 -4.81 -1.92 0.93
N TRP A 199 -4.76 -2.98 1.74
CA TRP A 199 -3.48 -3.54 2.16
C TRP A 199 -2.80 -4.33 1.05
N ALA A 200 -3.54 -4.83 0.06
CA ALA A 200 -2.98 -5.42 -1.15
C ALA A 200 -2.24 -4.36 -1.99
N ILE A 201 -2.86 -3.22 -2.27
CA ILE A 201 -2.20 -2.15 -3.05
C ILE A 201 -1.00 -1.57 -2.28
N TYR A 202 -1.14 -1.30 -0.97
CA TYR A 202 -0.04 -0.78 -0.15
C TYR A 202 1.14 -1.74 -0.07
N SER A 203 0.85 -3.03 0.07
CA SER A 203 1.85 -4.08 0.06
C SER A 203 2.61 -4.14 -1.26
N LEU A 204 1.93 -4.09 -2.40
CA LEU A 204 2.57 -4.17 -3.71
C LEU A 204 3.39 -2.92 -4.02
N VAL A 205 2.86 -1.73 -3.78
CA VAL A 205 3.60 -0.48 -3.99
C VAL A 205 4.79 -0.40 -3.04
N GLY A 206 4.61 -0.76 -1.76
CA GLY A 206 5.69 -0.81 -0.79
C GLY A 206 6.76 -1.84 -1.12
N ALA A 207 6.37 -3.04 -1.59
CA ALA A 207 7.29 -4.06 -2.07
C ALA A 207 8.09 -3.59 -3.28
N ALA A 208 7.43 -2.94 -4.26
CA ALA A 208 8.09 -2.41 -5.44
C ALA A 208 9.11 -1.31 -5.08
N ILE A 209 8.74 -0.39 -4.17
CA ILE A 209 9.64 0.66 -3.66
C ILE A 209 10.83 0.03 -2.94
N ALA A 210 10.58 -0.86 -1.97
CA ALA A 210 11.65 -1.51 -1.20
C ALA A 210 12.59 -2.33 -2.09
N TYR A 211 12.04 -3.09 -3.02
CA TYR A 211 12.81 -3.86 -3.98
C TYR A 211 13.65 -2.95 -4.89
N SER A 212 13.04 -1.92 -5.48
CA SER A 212 13.74 -0.97 -6.35
C SER A 212 14.87 -0.24 -5.62
N THR A 213 14.62 0.20 -4.40
CA THR A 213 15.59 1.00 -3.64
C THR A 213 16.66 0.13 -3.00
N TYR A 214 16.28 -0.91 -2.25
CA TYR A 214 17.24 -1.67 -1.44
C TYR A 214 17.91 -2.82 -2.19
N ARG A 215 17.25 -3.37 -3.23
CA ARG A 215 17.81 -4.47 -4.00
C ARG A 215 18.40 -4.03 -5.33
N ARG A 216 17.80 -3.02 -5.99
CA ARG A 216 18.29 -2.49 -7.27
C ARG A 216 19.10 -1.20 -7.12
N GLY A 217 19.13 -0.57 -5.93
CA GLY A 217 19.89 0.65 -5.67
C GLY A 217 19.36 1.89 -6.39
N ARG A 218 18.09 1.92 -6.79
CA ARG A 218 17.46 3.05 -7.49
C ARG A 218 17.00 4.13 -6.50
N PRO A 219 16.86 5.41 -6.95
CA PRO A 219 16.32 6.48 -6.10
C PRO A 219 14.91 6.17 -5.61
N LEU A 220 14.54 6.74 -4.46
CA LEU A 220 13.22 6.57 -3.83
C LEU A 220 12.17 7.45 -4.53
N LEU A 221 11.89 7.14 -5.81
CA LEU A 221 10.96 7.83 -6.69
C LEU A 221 9.96 6.85 -7.30
N MET A 222 8.73 7.31 -7.55
CA MET A 222 7.74 6.47 -8.24
C MET A 222 8.15 6.16 -9.68
N SER A 223 8.78 7.12 -10.37
CA SER A 223 9.33 6.92 -11.70
C SER A 223 10.43 5.86 -11.78
N SER A 224 11.21 5.69 -10.72
CA SER A 224 12.28 4.67 -10.64
C SER A 224 11.74 3.24 -10.72
N LEU A 225 10.49 3.03 -10.32
CA LEU A 225 9.82 1.73 -10.41
C LEU A 225 9.55 1.28 -11.86
N PHE A 226 9.63 2.23 -12.80
CA PHE A 226 9.45 1.97 -14.23
C PHE A 226 10.77 1.69 -14.97
N ALA A 227 11.91 1.66 -14.29
CA ALA A 227 13.21 1.36 -14.90
C ALA A 227 13.22 0.05 -15.73
N PRO A 228 12.55 -1.05 -15.33
CA PRO A 228 12.45 -2.25 -16.15
C PRO A 228 11.79 -2.07 -17.52
N LEU A 229 10.92 -1.07 -17.64
CA LEU A 229 10.20 -0.75 -18.88
C LEU A 229 10.90 0.34 -19.70
N MET A 230 11.45 1.34 -19.04
CA MET A 230 12.02 2.53 -19.69
C MET A 230 13.54 2.46 -19.88
N GLY A 231 14.23 1.64 -19.09
CA GLY A 231 15.68 1.53 -19.01
C GLY A 231 16.29 2.38 -17.89
N GLU A 232 17.35 1.87 -17.26
CA GLU A 232 17.99 2.44 -16.05
C GLU A 232 18.51 3.89 -16.24
N SER A 233 18.90 4.27 -17.46
CA SER A 233 19.47 5.60 -17.75
C SER A 233 18.42 6.70 -18.03
N LYS A 234 17.13 6.39 -17.93
CA LYS A 234 16.06 7.31 -18.38
C LYS A 234 15.27 7.97 -17.23
N ASN A 235 15.87 8.14 -16.07
CA ASN A 235 15.21 8.75 -14.91
C ASN A 235 14.84 10.24 -15.08
N ASP A 236 15.40 10.94 -16.09
CA ASP A 236 15.17 12.37 -16.37
C ASP A 236 14.30 12.64 -17.60
N THR A 237 13.45 11.69 -17.98
CA THR A 237 12.52 11.88 -19.12
C THR A 237 11.28 12.69 -18.70
N ILE A 238 10.57 13.25 -19.69
CA ILE A 238 9.27 13.90 -19.45
C ILE A 238 8.30 12.92 -18.78
N LEU A 239 8.27 11.66 -19.23
CA LEU A 239 7.39 10.63 -18.66
C LEU A 239 7.72 10.35 -17.18
N SER A 240 9.02 10.22 -16.84
CA SER A 240 9.45 10.02 -15.44
C SER A 240 8.99 11.16 -14.54
N ARG A 241 9.22 12.41 -14.98
CA ARG A 241 8.79 13.58 -14.22
C ARG A 241 7.27 13.69 -14.12
N THR A 242 6.53 13.32 -15.16
CA THR A 242 5.05 13.28 -15.12
C THR A 242 4.56 12.28 -14.08
N ILE A 243 5.15 11.07 -14.03
CA ILE A 243 4.82 10.06 -13.01
C ILE A 243 5.06 10.60 -11.59
N ASP A 244 6.20 11.25 -11.35
CA ASP A 244 6.52 11.79 -10.03
C ASP A 244 5.61 12.98 -9.66
N ILE A 245 5.26 13.86 -10.60
CA ILE A 245 4.27 14.94 -10.41
C ILE A 245 2.90 14.35 -10.05
N MET A 246 2.43 13.33 -10.77
CA MET A 246 1.16 12.66 -10.47
C MET A 246 1.18 11.98 -9.11
N ALA A 247 2.30 11.39 -8.70
CA ALA A 247 2.45 10.78 -7.39
C ALA A 247 2.40 11.81 -6.25
N VAL A 248 3.05 12.97 -6.42
CA VAL A 248 2.95 14.09 -5.48
C VAL A 248 1.51 14.59 -5.39
N ALA A 249 0.84 14.81 -6.53
CA ALA A 249 -0.55 15.26 -6.55
C ALA A 249 -1.49 14.25 -5.89
N ALA A 250 -1.40 12.96 -6.26
CA ALA A 250 -2.22 11.91 -5.66
C ALA A 250 -2.03 11.84 -4.14
N THR A 251 -0.78 11.79 -3.66
CA THR A 251 -0.47 11.78 -2.23
C THR A 251 -1.05 13.01 -1.53
N LEU A 252 -0.94 14.19 -2.13
CA LEU A 252 -1.41 15.43 -1.54
C LEU A 252 -2.94 15.46 -1.40
N PHE A 253 -3.67 15.13 -2.46
CA PHE A 253 -5.13 15.11 -2.43
C PHE A 253 -5.68 14.01 -1.52
N GLY A 254 -5.13 12.80 -1.57
CA GLY A 254 -5.54 11.70 -0.71
C GLY A 254 -5.31 12.00 0.78
N THR A 255 -4.19 12.62 1.14
CA THR A 255 -3.92 13.04 2.53
C THR A 255 -4.74 14.25 2.93
N ALA A 256 -4.98 15.22 2.03
CA ALA A 256 -5.85 16.36 2.27
C ALA A 256 -7.29 15.93 2.59
N ALA A 257 -7.81 14.89 1.90
CA ALA A 257 -9.12 14.32 2.22
C ALA A 257 -9.18 13.80 3.67
N SER A 258 -8.15 13.07 4.12
CA SER A 258 -8.07 12.59 5.51
C SER A 258 -8.02 13.72 6.53
N LEU A 259 -7.33 14.81 6.20
CA LEU A 259 -7.26 15.99 7.06
C LEU A 259 -8.59 16.74 7.10
N GLY A 260 -9.33 16.80 5.98
CA GLY A 260 -10.67 17.32 5.92
C GLY A 260 -11.64 16.54 6.81
N ILE A 261 -11.61 15.20 6.69
CA ILE A 261 -12.40 14.30 7.55
C ILE A 261 -12.06 14.51 9.04
N ALA A 262 -10.78 14.65 9.38
CA ALA A 262 -10.38 14.95 10.75
C ALA A 262 -10.92 16.30 11.25
N ALA A 263 -10.90 17.32 10.39
CA ALA A 263 -11.42 18.64 10.74
C ALA A 263 -12.94 18.63 10.97
N LEU A 264 -13.71 17.89 10.15
CA LEU A 264 -15.15 17.69 10.33
C LEU A 264 -15.44 17.04 11.69
N GLN A 265 -14.75 15.95 12.02
CA GLN A 265 -14.93 15.28 13.32
C GLN A 265 -14.53 16.14 14.52
N ILE A 266 -13.40 16.86 14.43
CA ILE A 266 -13.00 17.79 15.49
C ILE A 266 -14.01 18.92 15.64
N GLY A 267 -14.55 19.41 14.52
CA GLY A 267 -15.62 20.40 14.50
C GLY A 267 -16.84 19.92 15.28
N GLU A 268 -17.37 18.75 14.92
CA GLU A 268 -18.51 18.15 15.61
C GLU A 268 -18.24 17.99 17.13
N GLY A 269 -17.07 17.44 17.48
CA GLY A 269 -16.69 17.31 18.89
C GLY A 269 -16.64 18.66 19.63
N LEU A 270 -16.14 19.72 18.99
CA LEU A 270 -16.12 21.05 19.55
C LEU A 270 -17.55 21.62 19.71
N GLY A 271 -18.43 21.39 18.73
CA GLY A 271 -19.85 21.74 18.84
C GLY A 271 -20.50 21.14 20.08
N ILE A 272 -20.27 19.85 20.32
CA ILE A 272 -20.80 19.12 21.47
C ILE A 272 -20.28 19.66 22.80
N VAL A 273 -19.00 19.99 22.93
CA VAL A 273 -18.41 20.42 24.21
C VAL A 273 -18.54 21.92 24.48
N THR A 274 -18.90 22.73 23.48
CA THR A 274 -18.94 24.19 23.59
C THR A 274 -20.29 24.80 23.21
N ASP A 275 -21.23 24.00 22.73
CA ASP A 275 -22.55 24.43 22.18
C ASP A 275 -22.40 25.42 20.99
N LEU A 276 -21.28 25.39 20.27
CA LEU A 276 -21.06 26.23 19.08
C LEU A 276 -21.69 25.60 17.84
N GLU A 277 -22.34 26.39 17.01
CA GLU A 277 -22.78 25.97 15.68
C GLU A 277 -21.56 25.85 14.77
N VAL A 278 -21.25 24.60 14.32
CA VAL A 278 -20.08 24.31 13.50
C VAL A 278 -20.39 24.60 12.04
N GLY A 279 -19.82 25.69 11.54
CA GLY A 279 -19.87 26.07 10.14
C GLY A 279 -18.46 26.26 9.57
N ASN A 280 -18.38 26.61 8.27
CA ASN A 280 -17.11 26.81 7.58
C ASN A 280 -16.09 27.70 8.33
N PRO A 281 -16.46 28.82 9.01
CA PRO A 281 -15.48 29.62 9.75
C PRO A 281 -14.80 28.87 10.88
N ILE A 282 -15.53 27.99 11.59
CA ILE A 282 -14.98 27.17 12.68
C ILE A 282 -14.08 26.08 12.09
N LEU A 283 -14.49 25.40 11.02
CA LEU A 283 -13.66 24.40 10.34
C LEU A 283 -12.35 25.00 9.84
N LEU A 284 -12.38 26.18 9.22
CA LEU A 284 -11.19 26.91 8.79
C LEU A 284 -10.27 27.28 9.98
N THR A 285 -10.87 27.66 11.11
CA THR A 285 -10.12 27.96 12.34
C THR A 285 -9.44 26.71 12.90
N ILE A 286 -10.13 25.57 12.91
CA ILE A 286 -9.57 24.27 13.32
C ILE A 286 -8.39 23.90 12.43
N ILE A 287 -8.57 23.92 11.09
CA ILE A 287 -7.50 23.61 10.15
C ILE A 287 -6.32 24.56 10.35
N GLY A 288 -6.58 25.86 10.53
CA GLY A 288 -5.55 26.85 10.79
C GLY A 288 -4.74 26.56 12.06
N ALA A 289 -5.41 26.24 13.16
CA ALA A 289 -4.79 25.89 14.43
C ALA A 289 -3.94 24.61 14.34
N LEU A 290 -4.49 23.58 13.68
CA LEU A 290 -3.79 22.30 13.47
C LEU A 290 -2.61 22.46 12.49
N THR A 291 -2.75 23.31 11.48
CA THR A 291 -1.66 23.67 10.57
C THR A 291 -0.51 24.35 11.32
N LEU A 292 -0.84 25.26 12.23
CA LEU A 292 0.16 25.88 13.09
C LEU A 292 0.89 24.83 13.95
N GLY A 293 0.14 23.89 14.52
CA GLY A 293 0.69 22.75 15.26
C GLY A 293 1.65 21.91 14.41
N PHE A 294 1.26 21.59 13.17
CA PHE A 294 2.12 20.91 12.20
C PHE A 294 3.40 21.70 11.88
N VAL A 295 3.28 23.00 11.58
CA VAL A 295 4.44 23.85 11.24
C VAL A 295 5.42 23.93 12.42
N ILE A 296 4.91 24.11 13.64
CA ILE A 296 5.74 24.10 14.86
C ILE A 296 6.47 22.75 14.99
N SER A 297 5.77 21.64 14.77
CA SER A 297 6.35 20.29 14.78
C SER A 297 7.48 20.17 13.75
N ALA A 298 7.21 20.51 12.50
CA ALA A 298 8.15 20.39 11.38
C ALA A 298 9.38 21.29 11.55
N VAL A 299 9.20 22.54 12.03
CA VAL A 299 10.30 23.49 12.26
C VAL A 299 11.17 23.08 13.43
N SER A 300 10.56 22.64 14.54
CA SER A 300 11.28 22.25 15.75
C SER A 300 12.18 21.03 15.55
N GLY A 301 11.85 20.17 14.57
CA GLY A 301 12.61 18.96 14.25
C GLY A 301 12.66 17.95 15.40
N VAL A 302 11.71 18.02 16.33
CA VAL A 302 11.64 17.14 17.51
C VAL A 302 11.08 15.77 17.13
N SER A 303 11.84 15.00 16.33
CA SER A 303 11.47 13.64 15.92
C SER A 303 11.12 12.73 17.10
N LYS A 304 11.76 12.93 18.26
CA LYS A 304 11.46 12.21 19.49
C LYS A 304 10.08 12.55 20.06
N GLY A 305 9.68 13.84 20.00
CA GLY A 305 8.38 14.31 20.46
C GLY A 305 7.24 13.74 19.61
N ILE A 306 7.38 13.80 18.28
CA ILE A 306 6.41 13.23 17.33
C ILE A 306 6.23 11.74 17.55
N ARG A 307 7.32 10.99 17.77
CA ARG A 307 7.26 9.55 18.06
C ARG A 307 6.51 9.25 19.35
N ILE A 308 6.75 10.02 20.42
CA ILE A 308 6.03 9.84 21.68
C ILE A 308 4.54 10.14 21.48
N LEU A 309 4.22 11.23 20.80
CA LEU A 309 2.84 11.64 20.54
C LEU A 309 2.10 10.59 19.71
N SER A 310 2.71 10.09 18.64
CA SER A 310 2.15 9.02 17.80
C SER A 310 1.94 7.71 18.59
N ASN A 311 2.93 7.28 19.38
CA ASN A 311 2.80 6.08 20.20
C ASN A 311 1.68 6.21 21.25
N THR A 312 1.58 7.39 21.88
CA THR A 312 0.50 7.69 22.83
C THR A 312 -0.85 7.62 22.13
N ASN A 313 -0.96 8.19 20.94
CA ASN A 313 -2.20 8.18 20.16
C ASN A 313 -2.68 6.78 19.81
N ILE A 314 -1.76 5.92 19.35
CA ILE A 314 -2.04 4.51 19.08
C ILE A 314 -2.53 3.79 20.34
N THR A 315 -1.86 4.04 21.47
CA THR A 315 -2.27 3.46 22.77
C THR A 315 -3.68 3.92 23.17
N LEU A 316 -4.00 5.21 22.99
CA LEU A 316 -5.33 5.74 23.28
C LEU A 316 -6.39 5.17 22.33
N THR A 317 -6.07 4.96 21.06
CA THR A 317 -6.98 4.32 20.09
C THR A 317 -7.33 2.89 20.53
N PHE A 318 -6.33 2.09 20.92
CA PHE A 318 -6.59 0.75 21.47
C PHE A 318 -7.36 0.77 22.78
N ALA A 319 -7.03 1.73 23.66
CA ALA A 319 -7.75 1.89 24.91
C ALA A 319 -9.22 2.24 24.66
N SER A 320 -9.51 3.09 23.65
CA SER A 320 -10.89 3.42 23.23
C SER A 320 -11.62 2.19 22.68
N MET A 321 -10.97 1.39 21.83
CA MET A 321 -11.55 0.13 21.33
C MET A 321 -11.85 -0.84 22.48
N LEU A 322 -10.89 -1.03 23.40
CA LEU A 322 -11.07 -1.89 24.57
C LEU A 322 -12.16 -1.38 25.51
N PHE A 323 -12.25 -0.07 25.69
CA PHE A 323 -13.29 0.57 26.47
C PHE A 323 -14.69 0.27 25.88
N ILE A 324 -14.90 0.48 24.58
CA ILE A 324 -16.16 0.15 23.91
C ILE A 324 -16.46 -1.35 24.01
N PHE A 325 -15.45 -2.20 23.82
CA PHE A 325 -15.61 -3.65 23.92
C PHE A 325 -16.10 -4.10 25.31
N ILE A 326 -15.60 -3.48 26.39
CA ILE A 326 -15.96 -3.85 27.76
C ILE A 326 -17.30 -3.24 28.19
N THR A 327 -17.57 -1.97 27.80
CA THR A 327 -18.74 -1.23 28.28
C THR A 327 -19.94 -1.30 27.33
N GLY A 328 -19.74 -1.71 26.09
CA GLY A 328 -20.77 -1.91 25.10
C GLY A 328 -21.38 -3.32 25.14
N PRO A 329 -21.97 -3.80 24.04
CA PRO A 329 -22.64 -5.11 23.96
C PRO A 329 -21.63 -6.27 23.84
N THR A 330 -20.80 -6.46 24.87
CA THR A 330 -19.65 -7.39 24.88
C THR A 330 -19.98 -8.78 24.36
N LEU A 331 -21.13 -9.37 24.80
CA LEU A 331 -21.52 -10.72 24.35
C LEU A 331 -21.81 -10.79 22.86
N LEU A 332 -22.44 -9.75 22.30
CA LEU A 332 -22.66 -9.64 20.86
C LEU A 332 -21.30 -9.56 20.14
N LEU A 333 -20.41 -8.71 20.62
CA LEU A 333 -19.10 -8.45 19.99
C LEU A 333 -18.22 -9.69 19.98
N ILE A 334 -18.18 -10.49 21.07
CA ILE A 334 -17.43 -11.75 21.15
C ILE A 334 -17.91 -12.75 20.08
N ASN A 335 -19.21 -12.80 19.81
CA ASN A 335 -19.78 -13.68 18.79
C ASN A 335 -19.61 -13.09 17.39
N LEU A 336 -19.72 -11.77 17.26
CA LEU A 336 -19.74 -11.07 15.98
C LEU A 336 -18.36 -11.05 15.30
N VAL A 337 -17.25 -10.93 16.07
CA VAL A 337 -15.89 -10.94 15.53
C VAL A 337 -15.60 -12.20 14.71
N PRO A 338 -15.73 -13.44 15.22
CA PRO A 338 -15.46 -14.63 14.42
C PRO A 338 -16.49 -14.85 13.31
N SER A 339 -17.79 -14.65 13.58
CA SER A 339 -18.83 -14.86 12.57
C SER A 339 -18.75 -13.84 11.45
N GLY A 340 -18.54 -12.57 11.75
CA GLY A 340 -18.36 -11.51 10.75
C GLY A 340 -17.08 -11.70 9.94
N THR A 341 -15.99 -12.18 10.55
CA THR A 341 -14.77 -12.53 9.84
C THR A 341 -15.01 -13.63 8.80
N LEU A 342 -15.66 -14.71 9.19
CA LEU A 342 -15.95 -15.82 8.27
C LEU A 342 -16.93 -15.39 7.17
N TYR A 343 -17.94 -14.60 7.51
CA TYR A 343 -18.88 -14.05 6.54
C TYR A 343 -18.20 -13.10 5.54
N TYR A 344 -17.27 -12.26 5.97
CA TYR A 344 -16.46 -11.41 5.11
C TYR A 344 -15.68 -12.21 4.06
N PHE A 345 -14.98 -13.28 4.46
CA PHE A 345 -14.26 -14.12 3.51
C PHE A 345 -15.21 -14.92 2.59
N HIS A 346 -16.37 -15.32 3.08
CA HIS A 346 -17.40 -16.00 2.28
C HIS A 346 -17.92 -15.07 1.17
N GLU A 347 -18.25 -13.82 1.49
CA GLU A 347 -18.82 -12.86 0.57
C GLU A 347 -17.80 -12.09 -0.26
N PHE A 348 -16.50 -12.24 0.02
CA PHE A 348 -15.43 -11.44 -0.59
C PHE A 348 -15.50 -11.43 -2.12
N PHE A 349 -15.66 -12.58 -2.76
CA PHE A 349 -15.73 -12.68 -4.22
C PHE A 349 -17.04 -12.15 -4.78
N ASN A 350 -18.15 -12.28 -4.06
CA ASN A 350 -19.42 -11.67 -4.44
C ASN A 350 -19.30 -10.14 -4.46
N MET A 351 -18.74 -9.55 -3.40
CA MET A 351 -18.49 -8.10 -3.34
C MET A 351 -17.52 -7.64 -4.42
N ALA A 352 -16.44 -8.39 -4.67
CA ALA A 352 -15.45 -8.07 -5.70
C ALA A 352 -16.00 -8.20 -7.14
N SER A 353 -17.06 -9.00 -7.36
CA SER A 353 -17.67 -9.19 -8.68
C SER A 353 -18.64 -8.07 -9.07
N ARG A 354 -19.06 -7.23 -8.12
CA ARG A 354 -19.99 -6.14 -8.38
C ARG A 354 -19.33 -5.10 -9.28
N SER A 355 -20.00 -4.82 -10.40
CA SER A 355 -19.52 -3.90 -11.43
C SER A 355 -20.71 -3.20 -12.07
N LEU A 356 -20.44 -2.30 -13.02
CA LEU A 356 -21.47 -1.61 -13.79
C LEU A 356 -22.45 -2.55 -14.50
N SER A 357 -22.06 -3.81 -14.75
CA SER A 357 -22.91 -4.82 -15.38
C SER A 357 -24.08 -5.31 -14.49
N TRP A 358 -24.09 -4.95 -13.20
CA TRP A 358 -25.13 -5.33 -12.22
C TRP A 358 -26.30 -4.34 -12.18
N GLY A 359 -26.28 -3.26 -12.98
CA GLY A 359 -27.37 -2.29 -13.11
C GLY A 359 -27.08 -0.93 -12.44
N GLU A 360 -28.04 -0.01 -12.59
CA GLU A 360 -27.89 1.40 -12.21
C GLU A 360 -27.75 1.60 -10.68
N GLU A 361 -28.50 0.86 -9.87
CA GLU A 361 -28.42 0.93 -8.41
C GLU A 361 -27.03 0.54 -7.90
N THR A 362 -26.43 -0.52 -8.51
CA THR A 362 -25.07 -0.94 -8.18
C THR A 362 -24.05 0.10 -8.62
N LEU A 363 -24.26 0.77 -9.75
CA LEU A 363 -23.42 1.87 -10.21
C LEU A 363 -23.46 3.05 -9.22
N ALA A 364 -24.64 3.42 -8.75
CA ALA A 364 -24.81 4.49 -7.78
C ALA A 364 -24.05 4.18 -6.48
N PHE A 365 -24.26 3.00 -5.91
CA PHE A 365 -23.54 2.54 -4.72
C PHE A 365 -22.02 2.51 -4.92
N GLN A 366 -21.56 2.01 -6.06
CA GLN A 366 -20.13 1.96 -6.36
C GLN A 366 -19.52 3.35 -6.51
N SER A 367 -20.24 4.29 -7.12
CA SER A 367 -19.76 5.66 -7.30
C SER A 367 -19.65 6.41 -5.97
N GLU A 368 -20.64 6.24 -5.09
CA GLU A 368 -20.70 6.91 -3.80
C GLU A 368 -19.70 6.33 -2.79
N TRP A 369 -19.58 5.01 -2.71
CA TRP A 369 -18.81 4.31 -1.68
C TRP A 369 -17.53 3.66 -2.21
N THR A 370 -17.67 2.63 -3.03
CA THR A 370 -16.54 1.77 -3.41
C THR A 370 -15.47 2.53 -4.18
N ALA A 371 -15.85 3.38 -5.13
CA ALA A 371 -14.90 4.13 -5.95
C ALA A 371 -14.15 5.18 -5.13
N PHE A 372 -14.82 5.83 -4.18
CA PHE A 372 -14.15 6.74 -3.25
C PHE A 372 -13.07 6.02 -2.45
N TYR A 373 -13.38 4.86 -1.85
CA TYR A 373 -12.38 4.08 -1.12
C TYR A 373 -11.22 3.66 -2.02
N TRP A 374 -11.49 3.13 -3.20
CA TRP A 374 -10.43 2.73 -4.13
C TRP A 374 -9.55 3.92 -4.54
N ALA A 375 -10.15 5.05 -4.84
CA ALA A 375 -9.44 6.28 -5.15
C ALA A 375 -8.58 6.76 -3.98
N TRP A 376 -9.12 6.75 -2.77
CA TRP A 376 -8.41 7.14 -1.57
C TRP A 376 -7.18 6.25 -1.34
N TRP A 377 -7.35 4.93 -1.41
CA TRP A 377 -6.24 3.99 -1.23
C TRP A 377 -5.19 4.09 -2.33
N ILE A 378 -5.59 4.25 -3.57
CA ILE A 378 -4.69 4.48 -4.71
C ILE A 378 -3.88 5.76 -4.50
N SER A 379 -4.52 6.84 -4.07
CA SER A 379 -3.86 8.12 -3.78
C SER A 379 -2.89 8.03 -2.60
N TRP A 380 -3.19 7.22 -1.60
CA TRP A 380 -2.33 6.99 -0.45
C TRP A 380 -1.18 6.02 -0.70
N ALA A 381 -1.25 5.22 -1.76
CA ALA A 381 -0.31 4.15 -2.01
C ALA A 381 1.17 4.61 -2.08
N PRO A 382 1.54 5.76 -2.69
CA PRO A 382 2.93 6.23 -2.65
C PRO A 382 3.41 6.58 -1.23
N PHE A 383 2.55 7.18 -0.42
CA PHE A 383 2.86 7.57 0.96
C PHE A 383 3.04 6.34 1.85
N VAL A 384 2.01 5.50 1.94
CA VAL A 384 2.02 4.30 2.78
C VAL A 384 3.06 3.30 2.29
N GLY A 385 3.18 3.11 0.97
CA GLY A 385 4.18 2.24 0.36
C GLY A 385 5.61 2.67 0.69
N THR A 386 5.91 3.96 0.66
CA THR A 386 7.23 4.50 1.05
C THR A 386 7.52 4.22 2.53
N PHE A 387 6.53 4.40 3.40
CA PHE A 387 6.68 4.10 4.83
C PHE A 387 6.94 2.60 5.05
N LEU A 388 6.11 1.72 4.46
CA LEU A 388 6.25 0.27 4.57
C LEU A 388 7.60 -0.21 4.04
N ALA A 389 8.08 0.37 2.93
CA ALA A 389 9.39 0.09 2.38
C ALA A 389 10.51 0.41 3.39
N LYS A 390 10.47 1.60 3.99
CA LYS A 390 11.49 2.06 4.94
C LYS A 390 11.66 1.16 6.18
N ILE A 391 10.59 0.54 6.64
CA ILE A 391 10.64 -0.31 7.84
C ILE A 391 10.90 -1.79 7.53
N SER A 392 10.99 -2.17 6.24
CA SER A 392 10.96 -3.59 5.84
C SER A 392 12.24 -4.08 5.16
N ARG A 393 13.31 -3.29 5.21
CA ARG A 393 14.62 -3.67 4.66
C ARG A 393 15.09 -5.03 5.23
N GLY A 394 15.62 -5.91 4.38
CA GLY A 394 16.12 -7.24 4.73
C GLY A 394 15.04 -8.33 4.89
N ARG A 395 13.73 -8.01 4.79
CA ARG A 395 12.64 -8.98 4.78
C ARG A 395 12.52 -9.69 3.43
N THR A 396 11.96 -10.90 3.42
CA THR A 396 11.55 -11.53 2.16
C THR A 396 10.24 -10.92 1.66
N LEU A 397 10.01 -10.92 0.34
CA LEU A 397 8.75 -10.47 -0.26
C LEU A 397 7.54 -11.20 0.34
N ARG A 398 7.66 -12.53 0.57
CA ARG A 398 6.58 -13.32 1.18
C ARG A 398 6.24 -12.82 2.58
N GLU A 399 7.25 -12.69 3.45
CA GLU A 399 7.05 -12.21 4.82
C GLU A 399 6.46 -10.79 4.81
N PHE A 400 6.99 -9.92 3.96
CA PHE A 400 6.51 -8.56 3.80
C PHE A 400 5.03 -8.53 3.37
N ILE A 401 4.69 -9.19 2.27
CA ILE A 401 3.33 -9.19 1.72
C ILE A 401 2.34 -9.79 2.73
N LEU A 402 2.62 -10.97 3.25
CA LEU A 402 1.70 -11.65 4.16
C LEU A 402 1.43 -10.83 5.43
N MET A 403 2.47 -10.26 6.04
CA MET A 403 2.31 -9.48 7.26
C MET A 403 1.65 -8.13 7.02
N THR A 404 2.01 -7.44 5.92
CA THR A 404 1.42 -6.15 5.56
C THR A 404 -0.07 -6.27 5.25
N VAL A 405 -0.50 -7.39 4.67
CA VAL A 405 -1.91 -7.64 4.39
C VAL A 405 -2.65 -8.18 5.62
N ALA A 406 -2.12 -9.22 6.27
CA ALA A 406 -2.86 -9.93 7.30
C ALA A 406 -3.01 -9.12 8.60
N VAL A 407 -1.94 -8.45 9.07
CA VAL A 407 -1.97 -7.77 10.37
C VAL A 407 -2.95 -6.61 10.39
N PRO A 408 -2.86 -5.62 9.48
CA PRO A 408 -3.80 -4.52 9.49
C PRO A 408 -5.23 -4.97 9.18
N THR A 409 -5.43 -5.92 8.25
CA THR A 409 -6.76 -6.46 7.97
C THR A 409 -7.41 -7.07 9.23
N ALA A 410 -6.67 -7.87 9.99
CA ALA A 410 -7.20 -8.47 11.22
C ALA A 410 -7.59 -7.40 12.27
N ILE A 411 -6.80 -6.33 12.36
CA ILE A 411 -7.07 -5.22 13.28
C ILE A 411 -8.30 -4.43 12.84
N LEU A 412 -8.43 -4.19 11.53
CA LEU A 412 -9.60 -3.48 10.98
C LEU A 412 -10.88 -4.29 11.13
N ILE A 413 -10.83 -5.61 10.91
CA ILE A 413 -11.95 -6.50 11.20
C ILE A 413 -12.39 -6.37 12.68
N LEU A 414 -11.42 -6.37 13.60
CA LEU A 414 -11.70 -6.18 15.01
C LEU A 414 -12.29 -4.80 15.29
N ALA A 415 -11.72 -3.73 14.72
CA ALA A 415 -12.17 -2.37 14.90
C ALA A 415 -13.61 -2.16 14.39
N PHE A 416 -13.89 -2.56 13.13
CA PHE A 416 -15.24 -2.44 12.57
C PHE A 416 -16.26 -3.31 13.30
N SER A 417 -15.86 -4.49 13.78
CA SER A 417 -16.75 -5.31 14.61
C SER A 417 -17.07 -4.63 15.95
N ILE A 418 -16.11 -3.96 16.58
CA ILE A 418 -16.30 -3.27 17.87
C ILE A 418 -17.10 -1.99 17.67
N PHE A 419 -16.63 -1.06 16.82
CA PHE A 419 -17.32 0.22 16.61
C PHE A 419 -18.67 0.03 15.91
N GLY A 420 -18.67 -0.65 14.75
CA GLY A 420 -19.86 -0.85 13.94
C GLY A 420 -20.85 -1.80 14.60
N GLY A 421 -20.38 -2.90 15.18
CA GLY A 421 -21.25 -3.82 15.91
C GLY A 421 -21.94 -3.16 17.11
N THR A 422 -21.28 -2.24 17.82
CA THR A 422 -21.89 -1.45 18.89
C THR A 422 -22.91 -0.46 18.34
N ALA A 423 -22.57 0.27 17.27
CA ALA A 423 -23.50 1.23 16.64
C ALA A 423 -24.77 0.52 16.13
N ILE A 424 -24.64 -0.63 15.48
CA ILE A 424 -25.78 -1.46 15.02
C ILE A 424 -26.61 -1.96 16.22
N SER A 425 -25.96 -2.39 17.32
CA SER A 425 -26.69 -2.80 18.53
C SER A 425 -27.54 -1.66 19.10
N PHE A 426 -26.95 -0.49 19.20
CA PHE A 426 -27.65 0.70 19.70
C PHE A 426 -28.79 1.14 18.78
N SER A 427 -28.62 1.05 17.46
CA SER A 427 -29.68 1.26 16.48
C SER A 427 -30.86 0.31 16.72
N ARG A 428 -30.61 -0.97 16.92
CA ARG A 428 -31.63 -2.00 17.21
C ARG A 428 -32.35 -1.80 18.53
N GLU A 429 -31.68 -1.22 19.50
CA GLU A 429 -32.23 -0.90 20.82
C GLU A 429 -32.99 0.45 20.83
N GLY A 430 -32.95 1.18 19.71
CA GLY A 430 -33.61 2.49 19.59
C GLY A 430 -32.90 3.61 20.37
N VAL A 431 -31.58 3.49 20.57
CA VAL A 431 -30.77 4.54 21.18
C VAL A 431 -30.70 5.74 20.23
N PRO A 432 -30.94 6.98 20.71
CA PRO A 432 -30.89 8.18 19.86
C PRO A 432 -29.51 8.34 19.19
N GLY A 433 -29.49 8.84 17.97
CA GLY A 433 -28.24 9.07 17.18
C GLY A 433 -27.79 7.88 16.34
N PHE A 434 -28.60 6.80 16.26
CA PHE A 434 -28.30 5.60 15.45
C PHE A 434 -29.47 5.20 14.54
N ASP A 435 -30.30 6.15 14.19
CA ASP A 435 -31.53 6.02 13.37
C ASP A 435 -31.28 6.25 11.86
N GLY A 436 -30.06 6.66 11.48
CA GLY A 436 -29.68 6.99 10.10
C GLY A 436 -29.89 8.47 9.74
N GLU A 437 -30.44 9.30 10.66
CA GLU A 437 -30.55 10.74 10.43
C GLU A 437 -29.28 11.51 10.86
N SER A 438 -28.47 10.90 11.72
CA SER A 438 -27.20 11.49 12.19
C SER A 438 -26.13 11.44 11.10
N THR A 439 -25.34 12.53 11.00
CA THR A 439 -24.18 12.56 10.09
C THR A 439 -23.07 11.58 10.56
N PRO A 440 -22.19 11.13 9.66
CA PRO A 440 -21.11 10.22 10.04
C PRO A 440 -20.24 10.73 11.21
N GLU A 441 -20.02 12.04 11.29
CA GLU A 441 -19.29 12.69 12.38
C GLU A 441 -19.99 12.52 13.72
N GLN A 442 -21.33 12.65 13.73
CA GLN A 442 -22.16 12.57 14.93
C GLN A 442 -22.22 11.16 15.49
N VAL A 443 -22.27 10.15 14.65
CA VAL A 443 -22.39 8.74 15.08
C VAL A 443 -21.26 8.33 16.04
N LEU A 444 -20.02 8.80 15.81
CA LEU A 444 -18.91 8.52 16.73
C LEU A 444 -19.15 9.09 18.12
N PHE A 445 -19.53 10.36 18.19
CA PHE A 445 -19.74 11.02 19.48
C PHE A 445 -20.97 10.47 20.20
N SER A 446 -22.06 10.18 19.47
CA SER A 446 -23.24 9.48 19.98
C SER A 446 -22.91 8.12 20.60
N LEU A 447 -21.97 7.38 19.96
CA LEU A 447 -21.52 6.09 20.47
C LEU A 447 -20.83 6.23 21.83
N PHE A 448 -19.98 7.22 22.00
CA PHE A 448 -19.31 7.46 23.28
C PHE A 448 -20.25 8.13 24.32
N ASP A 449 -21.23 8.88 23.88
CA ASP A 449 -22.25 9.48 24.78
C ASP A 449 -23.17 8.42 25.37
N ALA A 450 -23.52 7.39 24.59
CA ALA A 450 -24.32 6.26 25.08
C ALA A 450 -23.55 5.33 26.05
N LEU A 451 -22.24 5.53 26.23
CA LEU A 451 -21.37 4.73 27.10
C LEU A 451 -20.98 5.48 28.38
N PRO A 452 -20.47 4.80 29.43
CA PRO A 452 -19.96 5.48 30.64
C PRO A 452 -18.88 6.51 30.30
N LEU A 453 -18.73 7.53 31.15
CA LEU A 453 -17.74 8.62 31.00
C LEU A 453 -18.02 9.59 29.83
N SER A 454 -19.28 9.72 29.39
CA SER A 454 -19.69 10.61 28.29
C SER A 454 -19.19 12.05 28.45
N ASN A 455 -19.12 12.58 29.67
CA ASN A 455 -18.58 13.92 29.94
C ASN A 455 -17.07 14.09 29.66
N PHE A 456 -16.30 12.99 29.55
CA PHE A 456 -14.85 13.03 29.36
C PHE A 456 -14.44 12.60 27.95
N THR A 457 -15.13 11.64 27.39
CA THR A 457 -14.78 11.01 26.10
C THR A 457 -14.72 11.97 24.92
N PRO A 458 -15.58 13.00 24.75
CA PRO A 458 -15.47 13.94 23.64
C PRO A 458 -14.14 14.70 23.63
N TYR A 459 -13.65 15.15 24.79
CA TYR A 459 -12.35 15.84 24.90
C TYR A 459 -11.19 14.91 24.51
N LEU A 460 -11.26 13.64 24.94
CA LEU A 460 -10.25 12.63 24.59
C LEU A 460 -10.25 12.37 23.09
N LEU A 461 -11.41 12.24 22.45
CA LEU A 461 -11.54 12.03 21.01
C LEU A 461 -10.99 13.20 20.21
N ILE A 462 -11.34 14.45 20.57
CA ILE A 462 -10.79 15.65 19.92
C ILE A 462 -9.25 15.63 20.00
N ALA A 463 -8.68 15.29 21.17
CA ALA A 463 -7.23 15.21 21.34
C ALA A 463 -6.61 14.12 20.45
N ILE A 464 -7.20 12.93 20.38
CA ILE A 464 -6.76 11.82 19.52
C ILE A 464 -6.78 12.25 18.05
N LEU A 465 -7.89 12.85 17.59
CA LEU A 465 -8.07 13.30 16.22
C LEU A 465 -7.08 14.40 15.83
N ALA A 466 -6.84 15.37 16.72
CA ALA A 466 -5.86 16.44 16.51
C ALA A 466 -4.43 15.88 16.38
N VAL A 467 -4.07 14.88 17.17
CA VAL A 467 -2.77 14.21 17.07
C VAL A 467 -2.65 13.43 15.76
N PHE A 468 -3.69 12.72 15.34
CA PHE A 468 -3.71 12.04 14.02
C PHE A 468 -3.52 13.04 12.89
N PHE A 469 -4.23 14.17 12.93
CA PHE A 469 -4.07 15.22 11.93
C PHE A 469 -2.62 15.67 11.80
N ILE A 470 -2.00 16.09 12.90
CA ILE A 470 -0.62 16.62 12.91
C ILE A 470 0.38 15.55 12.46
N THR A 471 0.27 14.32 12.94
CA THR A 471 1.23 13.25 12.63
C THR A 471 1.09 12.75 11.20
N THR A 472 -0.11 12.71 10.64
CA THR A 472 -0.36 12.37 9.24
C THR A 472 0.20 13.45 8.32
N ALA A 473 -0.08 14.73 8.62
CA ALA A 473 0.44 15.87 7.87
C ALA A 473 1.97 15.89 7.84
N ASP A 474 2.62 15.67 8.99
CA ASP A 474 4.08 15.64 9.10
C ASP A 474 4.68 14.51 8.24
N SER A 475 4.16 13.30 8.38
CA SER A 475 4.66 12.13 7.65
C SER A 475 4.45 12.24 6.14
N ALA A 476 3.29 12.67 5.68
CA ALA A 476 2.99 12.84 4.25
C ALA A 476 3.82 13.95 3.62
N SER A 477 4.04 15.06 4.34
CA SER A 477 4.85 16.18 3.87
C SER A 477 6.31 15.79 3.61
N VAL A 478 6.88 14.91 4.45
CA VAL A 478 8.24 14.36 4.28
C VAL A 478 8.31 13.48 3.03
N VAL A 479 7.30 12.63 2.78
CA VAL A 479 7.28 11.79 1.57
C VAL A 479 7.18 12.62 0.30
N MET A 480 6.31 13.64 0.27
CA MET A 480 6.23 14.57 -0.86
C MET A 480 7.54 15.36 -1.05
N GLY A 481 8.18 15.74 0.05
CA GLY A 481 9.51 16.34 0.04
C GLY A 481 10.55 15.43 -0.62
N THR A 482 10.58 14.15 -0.26
CA THR A 482 11.45 13.13 -0.88
C THR A 482 11.17 12.99 -2.37
N MET A 483 9.91 12.87 -2.79
CA MET A 483 9.52 12.71 -4.20
C MET A 483 9.90 13.93 -5.05
N SER A 484 9.80 15.14 -4.50
CA SER A 484 10.16 16.37 -5.20
C SER A 484 11.65 16.75 -5.09
N SER A 485 12.44 15.96 -4.35
CA SER A 485 13.89 16.17 -4.13
C SER A 485 14.73 15.01 -4.69
N LYS A 486 14.39 14.49 -5.87
CA LYS A 486 15.10 13.39 -6.54
C LYS A 486 15.25 12.12 -5.70
N GLY A 487 14.30 11.86 -4.82
CA GLY A 487 14.31 10.68 -3.95
C GLY A 487 15.21 10.80 -2.73
N ASP A 488 15.56 12.02 -2.31
CA ASP A 488 16.35 12.28 -1.11
C ASP A 488 15.59 11.80 0.15
N PRO A 489 16.11 10.79 0.87
CA PRO A 489 15.47 10.32 2.11
C PRO A 489 15.41 11.38 3.22
N GLU A 490 16.34 12.35 3.19
CA GLU A 490 16.46 13.46 4.12
C GLU A 490 16.14 14.80 3.43
N SER A 491 14.97 14.89 2.81
CA SER A 491 14.56 16.08 2.08
C SER A 491 14.62 17.34 2.93
N ASN A 492 14.85 18.49 2.26
CA ASN A 492 14.91 19.78 2.95
C ASN A 492 13.60 20.08 3.69
N ARG A 493 13.68 20.41 4.98
CA ARG A 493 12.51 20.72 5.83
C ARG A 493 11.60 21.79 5.24
N MET A 494 12.16 22.80 4.57
CA MET A 494 11.37 23.86 3.94
C MET A 494 10.51 23.33 2.79
N VAL A 495 11.00 22.33 2.06
CA VAL A 495 10.22 21.65 1.01
C VAL A 495 9.07 20.85 1.61
N SER A 496 9.32 20.13 2.71
CA SER A 496 8.27 19.41 3.42
C SER A 496 7.21 20.35 4.00
N ILE A 497 7.63 21.45 4.63
CA ILE A 497 6.68 22.47 5.14
C ILE A 497 5.84 23.06 4.02
N PHE A 498 6.46 23.39 2.88
CA PHE A 498 5.72 23.88 1.71
C PHE A 498 4.62 22.90 1.27
N TRP A 499 4.95 21.61 1.14
CA TRP A 499 3.96 20.59 0.77
C TRP A 499 2.88 20.39 1.85
N GLY A 500 3.26 20.47 3.13
CA GLY A 500 2.29 20.44 4.23
C GLY A 500 1.31 21.60 4.18
N LEU A 501 1.78 22.82 3.90
CA LEU A 501 0.91 24.00 3.73
C LEU A 501 0.01 23.85 2.49
N CYS A 502 0.53 23.35 1.37
CA CYS A 502 -0.27 23.05 0.20
C CYS A 502 -1.37 22.03 0.49
N MET A 503 -1.05 20.99 1.24
CA MET A 503 -2.00 19.95 1.63
C MET A 503 -3.15 20.52 2.47
N MET A 504 -2.84 21.41 3.44
CA MET A 504 -3.87 22.11 4.22
C MET A 504 -4.72 23.02 3.33
N GLY A 505 -4.10 23.74 2.39
CA GLY A 505 -4.83 24.58 1.43
C GLY A 505 -5.79 23.77 0.57
N VAL A 506 -5.37 22.58 0.11
CA VAL A 506 -6.24 21.66 -0.65
C VAL A 506 -7.38 21.13 0.24
N ALA A 507 -7.11 20.75 1.49
CA ALA A 507 -8.15 20.32 2.42
C ALA A 507 -9.22 21.42 2.62
N VAL A 508 -8.80 22.67 2.76
CA VAL A 508 -9.72 23.81 2.82
C VAL A 508 -10.57 23.93 1.56
N VAL A 509 -9.96 23.84 0.36
CA VAL A 509 -10.71 23.92 -0.89
C VAL A 509 -11.71 22.77 -1.02
N MET A 510 -11.30 21.55 -0.66
CA MET A 510 -12.17 20.37 -0.71
C MET A 510 -13.43 20.55 0.18
N LEU A 511 -13.24 21.07 1.41
CA LEU A 511 -14.34 21.34 2.32
C LEU A 511 -15.26 22.48 1.82
N LEU A 512 -14.69 23.56 1.29
CA LEU A 512 -15.46 24.68 0.75
C LEU A 512 -16.24 24.29 -0.50
N ALA A 513 -15.66 23.45 -1.37
CA ALA A 513 -16.30 22.96 -2.58
C ALA A 513 -17.48 22.00 -2.31
N GLY A 514 -17.47 21.28 -1.19
CA GLY A 514 -18.58 20.42 -0.78
C GLY A 514 -19.83 21.19 -0.32
N GLY A 515 -19.72 22.47 0.01
CA GLY A 515 -20.84 23.30 0.44
C GLY A 515 -21.51 22.79 1.72
N GLU A 516 -22.81 22.44 1.66
CA GLU A 516 -23.56 21.87 2.77
C GLU A 516 -23.15 20.41 3.06
N ASP A 517 -22.67 19.68 2.03
CA ASP A 517 -22.11 18.34 2.15
C ASP A 517 -20.59 18.37 1.89
N ALA A 518 -19.85 18.82 2.91
CA ALA A 518 -18.39 18.93 2.84
C ALA A 518 -17.69 17.58 2.53
N LEU A 519 -18.30 16.45 2.93
CA LEU A 519 -17.76 15.13 2.65
C LEU A 519 -17.79 14.81 1.16
N SER A 520 -18.83 15.18 0.43
CA SER A 520 -18.94 14.91 -1.01
C SER A 520 -17.88 15.65 -1.82
N GLY A 521 -17.49 16.86 -1.41
CA GLY A 521 -16.37 17.59 -2.02
C GLY A 521 -15.03 16.88 -1.83
N LEU A 522 -14.79 16.33 -0.63
CA LEU A 522 -13.60 15.53 -0.35
C LEU A 522 -13.56 14.26 -1.22
N GLN A 523 -14.69 13.58 -1.37
CA GLN A 523 -14.80 12.34 -2.15
C GLN A 523 -14.59 12.61 -3.64
N SER A 524 -15.32 13.54 -4.23
CA SER A 524 -15.27 13.83 -5.67
C SER A 524 -13.88 14.23 -6.15
N LEU A 525 -13.21 15.15 -5.44
CA LEU A 525 -11.87 15.61 -5.81
C LEU A 525 -10.81 14.52 -5.63
N THR A 526 -10.96 13.66 -4.61
CA THR A 526 -10.05 12.51 -4.42
C THR A 526 -10.16 11.54 -5.58
N VAL A 527 -11.38 11.20 -6.01
CA VAL A 527 -11.64 10.28 -7.14
C VAL A 527 -11.05 10.83 -8.43
N LEU A 528 -11.25 12.11 -8.72
CA LEU A 528 -10.74 12.74 -9.95
C LEU A 528 -9.22 12.65 -10.08
N ILE A 529 -8.49 12.91 -9.00
CA ILE A 529 -7.02 12.86 -9.01
C ILE A 529 -6.51 11.42 -9.04
N ALA A 530 -7.20 10.50 -8.38
CA ALA A 530 -6.81 9.10 -8.35
C ALA A 530 -7.01 8.39 -9.69
N LEU A 531 -7.97 8.82 -10.50
CA LEU A 531 -8.32 8.15 -11.75
C LEU A 531 -7.13 8.06 -12.73
N PRO A 532 -6.46 9.16 -13.13
CA PRO A 532 -5.27 9.07 -13.95
C PRO A 532 -4.10 8.37 -13.25
N PHE A 533 -3.99 8.50 -11.92
CA PHE A 533 -2.94 7.81 -11.17
C PHE A 533 -3.15 6.29 -11.11
N SER A 534 -4.37 5.80 -11.27
CA SER A 534 -4.67 4.37 -11.40
C SER A 534 -3.94 3.71 -12.56
N LEU A 535 -3.76 4.42 -13.68
CA LEU A 535 -2.96 3.95 -14.82
C LEU A 535 -1.47 3.85 -14.46
N VAL A 536 -0.96 4.78 -13.67
CA VAL A 536 0.41 4.72 -13.16
C VAL A 536 0.59 3.49 -12.28
N VAL A 537 -0.37 3.21 -11.40
CA VAL A 537 -0.33 2.01 -10.54
C VAL A 537 -0.34 0.73 -11.36
N LEU A 538 -1.21 0.58 -12.36
CA LEU A 538 -1.21 -0.60 -13.23
C LEU A 538 0.13 -0.77 -13.97
N GLY A 539 0.67 0.32 -14.52
CA GLY A 539 1.98 0.30 -15.16
C GLY A 539 3.10 -0.10 -14.21
N LEU A 540 3.04 0.38 -12.96
CA LEU A 540 3.97 0.01 -11.88
C LEU A 540 3.90 -1.48 -11.57
N LEU A 541 2.71 -2.04 -11.41
CA LEU A 541 2.53 -3.46 -11.12
C LEU A 541 3.11 -4.33 -12.23
N PHE A 542 2.88 -3.98 -13.48
CA PHE A 542 3.48 -4.67 -14.63
C PHE A 542 5.00 -4.55 -14.63
N SER A 543 5.54 -3.36 -14.36
CA SER A 543 6.98 -3.11 -14.23
C SER A 543 7.61 -3.93 -13.12
N PHE A 544 6.95 -4.00 -11.96
CA PHE A 544 7.42 -4.75 -10.80
C PHE A 544 7.50 -6.25 -11.08
N VAL A 545 6.45 -6.84 -11.67
CA VAL A 545 6.46 -8.25 -12.07
C VAL A 545 7.63 -8.53 -13.03
N ARG A 546 7.86 -7.64 -14.03
CA ARG A 546 8.98 -7.75 -14.94
C ARG A 546 10.33 -7.70 -14.22
N ASP A 547 10.47 -6.82 -13.24
CA ASP A 547 11.69 -6.67 -12.43
C ASP A 547 11.98 -7.93 -11.60
N LEU A 548 10.94 -8.52 -10.99
CA LEU A 548 11.04 -9.78 -10.25
C LEU A 548 11.41 -10.98 -11.16
N THR A 549 10.90 -11.03 -12.39
CA THR A 549 11.23 -12.10 -13.32
C THR A 549 12.67 -12.04 -13.81
N THR A 550 13.31 -10.88 -13.76
CA THR A 550 14.72 -10.66 -14.13
C THR A 550 15.65 -10.61 -12.92
N ASP A 551 15.13 -10.87 -11.72
CA ASP A 551 15.96 -10.93 -10.51
C ASP A 551 16.94 -12.12 -10.57
N PRO A 552 18.22 -11.94 -10.18
CA PRO A 552 19.20 -13.02 -10.14
C PRO A 552 18.75 -14.25 -9.35
N HIS A 553 18.01 -14.08 -8.26
CA HIS A 553 17.44 -15.19 -7.50
C HIS A 553 16.48 -16.02 -8.36
N THR A 554 15.54 -15.37 -9.06
CA THR A 554 14.57 -16.04 -9.94
C THR A 554 15.27 -16.75 -11.11
N ILE A 555 16.31 -16.12 -11.66
CA ILE A 555 17.08 -16.70 -12.78
C ILE A 555 17.89 -17.89 -12.30
N ARG A 556 18.53 -17.82 -11.12
CA ARG A 556 19.27 -18.94 -10.51
C ARG A 556 18.37 -20.15 -10.27
N ASP A 557 17.18 -19.93 -9.73
CA ASP A 557 16.21 -21.00 -9.47
C ASP A 557 15.81 -21.72 -10.76
N ARG A 558 15.49 -20.97 -11.81
CA ARG A 558 15.18 -21.55 -13.13
C ARG A 558 16.34 -22.34 -13.71
N TYR A 559 17.56 -21.82 -13.56
CA TYR A 559 18.76 -22.50 -14.02
C TYR A 559 19.02 -23.80 -13.26
N ALA A 560 18.91 -23.77 -11.92
CA ALA A 560 19.10 -24.95 -11.08
C ALA A 560 18.09 -26.05 -11.44
N GLU A 561 16.83 -25.69 -11.66
CA GLU A 561 15.79 -26.62 -12.10
C GLU A 561 16.10 -27.21 -13.48
N SER A 562 16.46 -26.38 -14.44
CA SER A 562 16.84 -26.84 -15.79
C SER A 562 18.08 -27.71 -15.77
N ALA A 563 19.07 -27.38 -14.96
CA ALA A 563 20.31 -28.17 -14.82
C ALA A 563 20.02 -29.55 -14.21
N LEU A 564 19.13 -29.60 -13.20
CA LEU A 564 18.71 -30.84 -12.58
C LEU A 564 17.93 -31.72 -13.55
N GLN A 565 16.96 -31.18 -14.27
CA GLN A 565 16.20 -31.90 -15.29
C GLN A 565 17.11 -32.46 -16.37
N TYR A 566 18.09 -31.66 -16.82
CA TYR A 566 19.07 -32.07 -17.83
C TYR A 566 19.98 -33.20 -17.33
N ALA A 567 20.42 -33.10 -16.06
CA ALA A 567 21.25 -34.14 -15.45
C ALA A 567 20.49 -35.47 -15.30
N VAL A 568 19.23 -35.42 -14.87
CA VAL A 568 18.34 -36.60 -14.78
C VAL A 568 18.13 -37.22 -16.17
N TRP A 569 17.80 -36.39 -17.17
CA TRP A 569 17.56 -36.88 -18.54
C TRP A 569 18.78 -37.56 -19.13
N HIS A 570 19.97 -36.97 -19.02
CA HIS A 570 21.22 -37.59 -19.45
C HIS A 570 21.58 -38.84 -18.64
N GLY A 571 21.32 -38.84 -17.34
CA GLY A 571 21.51 -40.02 -16.52
C GLY A 571 20.66 -41.19 -17.02
N LEU A 572 19.41 -40.96 -17.36
CA LEU A 572 18.50 -41.95 -17.91
C LEU A 572 18.95 -42.41 -19.31
N GLU A 573 19.41 -41.49 -20.17
CA GLU A 573 19.86 -41.79 -21.54
C GLU A 573 21.16 -42.59 -21.54
N ASP A 574 22.15 -42.24 -20.70
CA ASP A 574 23.47 -42.84 -20.68
C ASP A 574 23.57 -44.12 -19.84
N TYR A 575 22.76 -44.21 -18.75
CA TYR A 575 22.90 -45.28 -17.75
C TYR A 575 21.56 -46.00 -17.44
N GLY A 576 20.46 -45.64 -18.10
CA GLY A 576 19.13 -46.16 -17.79
C GLY A 576 18.75 -45.85 -16.34
N ASP A 577 18.20 -46.84 -15.60
CA ASP A 577 17.83 -46.67 -14.19
C ASP A 577 19.02 -46.80 -13.22
N ASN A 578 20.25 -46.95 -13.74
CA ASN A 578 21.44 -47.30 -12.96
C ASN A 578 22.37 -46.11 -12.74
N PHE A 579 21.84 -44.97 -12.27
CA PHE A 579 22.61 -43.79 -11.91
C PHE A 579 22.09 -43.18 -10.62
N GLU A 580 22.92 -42.37 -9.95
CA GLU A 580 22.57 -41.56 -8.79
C GLU A 580 23.05 -40.11 -8.97
N LEU A 581 22.26 -39.16 -8.44
CA LEU A 581 22.64 -37.75 -8.35
C LEU A 581 23.12 -37.47 -6.93
N VAL A 582 24.38 -37.08 -6.80
CA VAL A 582 24.98 -36.80 -5.48
C VAL A 582 25.32 -35.31 -5.38
N ILE A 583 24.83 -34.64 -4.35
CA ILE A 583 25.22 -33.28 -3.96
C ILE A 583 26.28 -33.41 -2.88
N LYS A 584 27.50 -32.91 -3.16
CA LYS A 584 28.57 -32.85 -2.17
C LYS A 584 29.25 -31.49 -2.18
N GLU A 585 29.82 -31.12 -1.03
CA GLU A 585 30.61 -29.90 -0.92
C GLU A 585 31.79 -29.93 -1.90
N SER A 586 31.96 -28.85 -2.66
CA SER A 586 33.11 -28.66 -3.54
C SER A 586 34.33 -28.19 -2.73
N ARG A 587 35.54 -28.36 -3.25
CA ARG A 587 36.73 -27.74 -2.65
C ARG A 587 36.57 -26.22 -2.67
N TYR A 588 37.13 -25.56 -1.63
CA TYR A 588 37.15 -24.11 -1.59
C TYR A 588 37.74 -23.52 -2.89
N GLY A 589 36.98 -22.67 -3.54
CA GLY A 589 37.37 -22.08 -4.83
C GLY A 589 36.98 -22.85 -6.09
N ASP A 590 36.44 -24.10 -6.00
CA ASP A 590 36.05 -24.92 -7.16
C ASP A 590 34.54 -24.99 -7.38
N GLY A 591 33.74 -24.42 -6.47
CA GLY A 591 32.27 -24.44 -6.56
C GLY A 591 31.69 -23.39 -7.50
N ALA A 592 30.41 -23.54 -7.82
CA ALA A 592 29.64 -22.59 -8.63
C ALA A 592 29.52 -21.18 -8.02
N GLY A 593 29.92 -20.99 -6.76
CA GLY A 593 29.96 -19.70 -6.05
C GLY A 593 31.38 -19.12 -5.92
N LYS A 594 32.33 -19.54 -6.77
CA LYS A 594 33.68 -18.98 -6.79
C LYS A 594 33.63 -17.47 -7.04
N ASP A 595 34.44 -16.70 -6.29
CA ASP A 595 34.65 -15.29 -6.56
C ASP A 595 35.32 -15.15 -7.94
N PHE A 596 34.60 -14.59 -8.88
CA PHE A 596 35.17 -14.19 -10.15
C PHE A 596 35.83 -12.83 -9.93
N ASP A 597 37.13 -12.76 -10.18
CA ASP A 597 37.82 -11.49 -10.30
C ASP A 597 37.31 -10.78 -11.57
N LEU A 598 36.44 -9.80 -11.38
CA LEU A 598 35.84 -9.01 -12.46
C LEU A 598 36.91 -8.23 -13.27
N SER A 599 38.13 -8.06 -12.73
CA SER A 599 39.24 -7.41 -13.43
C SER A 599 39.73 -8.22 -14.63
N LEU A 600 39.40 -9.51 -14.71
CA LEU A 600 39.79 -10.42 -15.83
C LEU A 600 38.73 -10.50 -16.95
N ILE A 601 37.62 -9.79 -16.87
CA ILE A 601 36.54 -9.83 -17.87
C ILE A 601 36.66 -8.70 -18.92
N HIS A 602 37.78 -8.03 -18.99
CA HIS A 602 38.11 -7.13 -20.10
C HIS A 602 38.70 -7.94 -21.27
N ILE A 603 37.89 -8.76 -21.92
CA ILE A 603 38.19 -9.34 -23.23
C ILE A 603 36.99 -9.18 -24.15
#